data_6e34b7f6110827f3228ca420c6dea69d
#
_entry.id   6e34b7f6110827f3228ca420c6dea69d
#
_cell.length_a   1.000
_cell.length_b   1.000
_cell.length_c   1.000
_cell.angle_alpha   90.00
_cell.angle_beta   90.00
_cell.angle_gamma   90.00
#
_symmetry.space_group_name_H-M   'P 1'
#
loop_
_entity.id
_entity.type
_entity.pdbx_description
1 polymer ?
#
loop_
_entity_poly.entity_id
_entity_poly.type
_entity_poly.pdbx_seq_one_letter_code
_entity_poly.pdbx_strand_id
1 'polypeptide(L)'
;MLKKQYDAETLRLGRGIIFHVAPSNVPVNFAYSLVVGLLSGNINIVRVATQQFPQVDIIVSAIGTLSEQYRAVTDRIVLVRYERGSRATATFSALCDVRIIWGGDETIAQIRQSMIPPRAFDMTFADRYSLAVINADALIHELDIRKISEFFYN
;
A
#
# COMPACT_ATOMS: atom_id res chain seq x y z
N MET A 1 10.05 -3.66 14.66
CA MET A 1 10.06 -2.35 13.97
C MET A 1 9.91 -1.18 14.95
N LEU A 2 8.98 -1.19 15.87
CA LEU A 2 8.77 -0.09 16.86
C LEU A 2 9.98 0.20 17.76
N LYS A 3 10.76 -0.81 18.17
CA LYS A 3 11.96 -0.59 19.00
C LYS A 3 13.09 0.20 18.34
N LYS A 4 13.09 0.34 16.99
CA LYS A 4 14.11 1.11 16.25
C LYS A 4 13.71 2.57 15.98
N GLN A 5 12.50 3.00 16.36
CA GLN A 5 12.08 4.40 16.22
C GLN A 5 12.71 5.34 17.24
N TYR A 6 13.18 4.78 18.36
CA TYR A 6 13.75 5.54 19.47
C TYR A 6 15.17 5.03 19.77
N ASP A 7 16.08 5.27 18.86
CA ASP A 7 17.50 5.18 19.17
C ASP A 7 17.93 6.52 19.77
N ALA A 8 18.77 6.50 20.82
CA ALA A 8 19.18 7.72 21.52
C ALA A 8 19.83 8.77 20.59
N GLU A 9 20.29 8.34 19.42
CA GLU A 9 20.97 9.19 18.45
C GLU A 9 20.10 9.55 17.20
N THR A 10 18.91 8.95 17.05
CA THR A 10 18.08 9.11 15.83
C THR A 10 16.62 9.37 16.16
N LEU A 11 16.11 10.54 15.82
CA LEU A 11 14.69 10.85 15.85
C LEU A 11 14.07 10.61 14.47
N ARG A 12 13.05 9.75 14.38
CA ARG A 12 12.29 9.50 13.17
C ARG A 12 10.90 10.10 13.31
N LEU A 13 10.59 11.04 12.42
CA LEU A 13 9.29 11.73 12.37
C LEU A 13 8.55 11.36 11.10
N GLY A 14 7.22 11.38 11.17
CA GLY A 14 6.36 11.30 9.98
C GLY A 14 6.62 12.49 9.05
N ARG A 15 6.40 12.27 7.74
CA ARG A 15 6.57 13.31 6.71
C ARG A 15 5.39 14.27 6.65
N GLY A 16 4.22 13.86 7.15
CA GLY A 16 2.98 14.62 7.06
C GLY A 16 1.85 13.79 6.47
N ILE A 17 1.31 14.18 5.33
CA ILE A 17 0.21 13.51 4.67
C ILE A 17 0.75 12.54 3.62
N ILE A 18 0.37 11.26 3.73
CA ILE A 18 0.65 10.25 2.71
C ILE A 18 -0.63 9.97 1.93
N PHE A 19 -0.56 10.08 0.62
CA PHE A 19 -1.61 9.63 -0.28
C PHE A 19 -1.24 8.28 -0.90
N HIS A 20 -2.01 7.23 -0.56
CA HIS A 20 -1.80 5.87 -1.05
C HIS A 20 -2.77 5.55 -2.17
N VAL A 21 -2.25 5.13 -3.31
CA VAL A 21 -3.01 4.53 -4.40
C VAL A 21 -2.77 3.03 -4.35
N ALA A 22 -3.70 2.29 -3.73
CA ALA A 22 -3.60 0.85 -3.58
C ALA A 22 -3.89 0.11 -4.90
N PRO A 23 -3.30 -1.08 -5.11
CA PRO A 23 -3.54 -1.87 -6.31
C PRO A 23 -4.94 -2.47 -6.28
N SER A 24 -5.53 -2.67 -7.45
CA SER A 24 -6.89 -3.25 -7.56
C SER A 24 -6.91 -4.78 -7.55
N ASN A 25 -5.79 -5.42 -7.89
CA ASN A 25 -5.66 -6.89 -7.97
C ASN A 25 -5.38 -7.56 -6.62
N VAL A 26 -4.91 -6.80 -5.63
CA VAL A 26 -4.67 -7.30 -4.27
C VAL A 26 -5.47 -6.44 -3.30
N PRO A 27 -6.75 -6.78 -3.07
CA PRO A 27 -7.70 -5.88 -2.40
C PRO A 27 -7.31 -5.52 -0.96
N VAL A 28 -6.56 -6.38 -0.26
CA VAL A 28 -6.15 -6.14 1.14
C VAL A 28 -4.83 -5.36 1.29
N ASN A 29 -4.10 -5.13 0.19
CA ASN A 29 -2.80 -4.47 0.24
C ASN A 29 -2.87 -3.03 0.78
N PHE A 30 -4.03 -2.38 0.64
CA PHE A 30 -4.25 -1.05 1.20
C PHE A 30 -4.04 -1.03 2.73
N ALA A 31 -4.44 -2.09 3.43
CA ALA A 31 -4.30 -2.18 4.88
C ALA A 31 -2.82 -2.25 5.29
N TYR A 32 -2.01 -3.02 4.55
CA TYR A 32 -0.56 -3.05 4.77
C TYR A 32 0.06 -1.66 4.60
N SER A 33 -0.25 -1.00 3.47
CA SER A 33 0.26 0.33 3.16
C SER A 33 -0.16 1.37 4.22
N LEU A 34 -1.43 1.32 4.66
CA LEU A 34 -1.98 2.15 5.72
C LEU A 34 -1.24 1.95 7.05
N VAL A 35 -1.08 0.69 7.50
CA VAL A 35 -0.42 0.37 8.77
C VAL A 35 1.02 0.87 8.79
N VAL A 36 1.76 0.71 7.70
CA VAL A 36 3.13 1.23 7.60
C VAL A 36 3.14 2.76 7.69
N GLY A 37 2.21 3.44 7.02
CA GLY A 37 2.06 4.90 7.09
C GLY A 37 1.74 5.39 8.50
N LEU A 38 0.82 4.72 9.22
CA LEU A 38 0.47 5.04 10.61
C LEU A 38 1.63 4.82 11.58
N LEU A 39 2.31 3.66 11.49
CA LEU A 39 3.46 3.34 12.32
C LEU A 39 4.64 4.29 12.10
N SER A 40 4.69 4.92 10.94
CA SER A 40 5.66 5.96 10.60
C SER A 40 5.24 7.37 11.08
N GLY A 41 4.07 7.51 11.75
CA GLY A 41 3.60 8.76 12.35
C GLY A 41 2.91 9.73 11.39
N ASN A 42 2.37 9.24 10.26
CA ASN A 42 1.77 10.08 9.23
C ASN A 42 0.23 10.10 9.31
N ILE A 43 -0.36 11.09 8.65
CA ILE A 43 -1.77 11.10 8.24
C ILE A 43 -1.87 10.37 6.90
N ASN A 44 -2.90 9.54 6.73
CA ASN A 44 -2.99 8.67 5.58
C ASN A 44 -4.32 8.85 4.85
N ILE A 45 -4.26 9.20 3.58
CA ILE A 45 -5.38 9.18 2.64
C ILE A 45 -5.18 7.95 1.75
N VAL A 46 -6.06 6.97 1.85
CA VAL A 46 -5.90 5.70 1.15
C VAL A 46 -7.02 5.49 0.16
N ARG A 47 -6.68 5.47 -1.13
CA ARG A 47 -7.62 5.06 -2.16
C ARG A 47 -7.69 3.54 -2.18
N VAL A 48 -8.83 3.01 -1.81
CA VAL A 48 -9.15 1.58 -1.93
C VAL A 48 -9.65 1.24 -3.34
N ALA A 49 -9.64 -0.05 -3.69
CA ALA A 49 -10.14 -0.51 -4.98
C ALA A 49 -11.60 -0.06 -5.21
N THR A 50 -11.90 0.32 -6.46
CA THR A 50 -13.26 0.72 -6.87
C THR A 50 -14.23 -0.47 -6.83
N GLN A 51 -13.75 -1.64 -7.24
CA GLN A 51 -14.48 -2.88 -7.11
C GLN A 51 -14.71 -3.21 -5.65
N GLN A 52 -15.90 -3.69 -5.33
CA GLN A 52 -16.25 -4.12 -3.97
C GLN A 52 -15.65 -5.51 -3.70
N PHE A 53 -14.97 -5.62 -2.58
CA PHE A 53 -14.42 -6.87 -2.08
C PHE A 53 -14.83 -7.03 -0.62
N PRO A 54 -15.43 -8.16 -0.21
CA PRO A 54 -15.83 -8.39 1.17
C PRO A 54 -14.70 -8.21 2.19
N GLN A 55 -13.48 -8.57 1.82
CA GLN A 55 -12.29 -8.40 2.68
C GLN A 55 -12.00 -6.92 2.99
N VAL A 56 -12.21 -6.04 2.01
CA VAL A 56 -12.05 -4.59 2.19
C VAL A 56 -13.09 -4.07 3.18
N ASP A 57 -14.34 -4.48 3.02
CA ASP A 57 -15.44 -4.03 3.86
C ASP A 57 -15.28 -4.52 5.31
N ILE A 58 -14.77 -5.73 5.52
CA ILE A 58 -14.42 -6.26 6.86
C ILE A 58 -13.36 -5.39 7.52
N ILE A 59 -12.28 -5.05 6.82
CA ILE A 59 -11.18 -4.23 7.36
C ILE A 59 -11.66 -2.81 7.67
N VAL A 60 -12.44 -2.20 6.76
CA VAL A 60 -13.02 -0.86 6.96
C VAL A 60 -13.93 -0.85 8.18
N SER A 61 -14.77 -1.86 8.32
CA SER A 61 -15.66 -2.04 9.46
C SER A 61 -14.88 -2.18 10.78
N ALA A 62 -13.83 -3.00 10.77
CA ALA A 62 -12.96 -3.18 11.94
C ALA A 62 -12.27 -1.85 12.36
N ILE A 63 -11.80 -1.05 11.40
CA ILE A 63 -11.24 0.28 11.69
C ILE A 63 -12.32 1.17 12.31
N GLY A 64 -13.56 1.13 11.78
CA GLY A 64 -14.70 1.88 12.31
C GLY A 64 -15.03 1.53 13.77
N THR A 65 -14.98 0.25 14.15
CA THR A 65 -15.24 -0.18 15.54
C THR A 65 -14.19 0.31 16.53
N LEU A 66 -12.97 0.59 16.06
CA LEU A 66 -11.88 1.09 16.89
C LEU A 66 -11.87 2.63 17.02
N SER A 67 -12.74 3.33 16.27
CA SER A 67 -12.69 4.79 16.13
C SER A 67 -12.91 5.54 17.45
N GLU A 68 -13.78 5.08 18.32
CA GLU A 68 -14.05 5.71 19.61
C GLU A 68 -12.91 5.49 20.62
N GLN A 69 -12.39 4.27 20.65
CA GLN A 69 -11.34 3.88 21.62
C GLN A 69 -9.97 4.45 21.25
N TYR A 70 -9.69 4.58 19.93
CA TYR A 70 -8.36 4.95 19.41
C TYR A 70 -8.40 6.19 18.50
N ARG A 71 -9.16 7.24 18.89
CA ARG A 71 -9.33 8.46 18.09
C ARG A 71 -8.01 9.06 17.58
N ALA A 72 -6.99 9.11 18.41
CA ALA A 72 -5.68 9.65 18.05
C ALA A 72 -5.04 8.94 16.84
N VAL A 73 -5.43 7.68 16.57
CA VAL A 73 -4.98 6.90 15.42
C VAL A 73 -5.98 7.03 14.28
N THR A 74 -7.27 6.86 14.55
CA THR A 74 -8.31 6.85 13.52
C THR A 74 -8.54 8.21 12.87
N ASP A 75 -8.33 9.32 13.60
CA ASP A 75 -8.34 10.68 13.05
C ASP A 75 -7.22 10.93 12.01
N ARG A 76 -6.28 10.00 11.88
CA ARG A 76 -5.20 10.03 10.88
C ARG A 76 -5.48 9.12 9.68
N ILE A 77 -6.70 8.60 9.55
CA ILE A 77 -7.10 7.66 8.50
C ILE A 77 -8.23 8.24 7.69
N VAL A 78 -8.03 8.39 6.40
CA VAL A 78 -9.07 8.74 5.44
C VAL A 78 -9.10 7.66 4.35
N LEU A 79 -10.14 6.84 4.33
CA LEU A 79 -10.34 5.85 3.29
C LEU A 79 -11.28 6.42 2.22
N VAL A 80 -10.85 6.38 0.97
CA VAL A 80 -11.61 6.95 -0.15
C VAL A 80 -11.78 5.93 -1.27
N ARG A 81 -12.95 5.97 -1.91
CA ARG A 81 -13.26 5.18 -3.10
C ARG A 81 -13.80 6.12 -4.18
N TYR A 82 -13.18 6.11 -5.34
CA TYR A 82 -13.59 6.91 -6.47
C TYR A 82 -13.09 6.29 -7.80
N GLU A 83 -13.77 6.62 -8.89
CA GLU A 83 -13.47 6.08 -10.23
C GLU A 83 -12.15 6.61 -10.80
N ARG A 84 -11.53 5.81 -11.68
CA ARG A 84 -10.38 6.25 -12.46
C ARG A 84 -10.77 7.48 -13.30
N GLY A 85 -9.88 8.44 -13.41
CA GLY A 85 -10.16 9.69 -14.12
C GLY A 85 -10.86 10.77 -13.28
N SER A 86 -11.27 10.46 -12.04
CA SER A 86 -11.79 11.45 -11.12
C SER A 86 -10.74 12.52 -10.79
N ARG A 87 -11.18 13.76 -10.62
CA ARG A 87 -10.34 14.86 -10.11
C ARG A 87 -9.80 14.63 -8.70
N ALA A 88 -10.38 13.66 -7.97
CA ALA A 88 -9.94 13.30 -6.61
C ALA A 88 -8.45 12.93 -6.55
N THR A 89 -7.92 12.20 -7.56
CA THR A 89 -6.48 11.89 -7.62
C THR A 89 -5.63 13.16 -7.65
N ALA A 90 -6.00 14.14 -8.47
CA ALA A 90 -5.27 15.41 -8.55
C ALA A 90 -5.39 16.21 -7.24
N THR A 91 -6.58 16.24 -6.63
CA THR A 91 -6.81 16.91 -5.36
C THR A 91 -5.96 16.33 -4.23
N PHE A 92 -5.97 15.01 -4.05
CA PHE A 92 -5.17 14.37 -3.00
C PHE A 92 -3.67 14.41 -3.29
N SER A 93 -3.27 14.36 -4.57
CA SER A 93 -1.88 14.55 -4.97
C SER A 93 -1.37 15.95 -4.60
N ALA A 94 -2.18 16.98 -4.77
CA ALA A 94 -1.81 18.36 -4.43
C ALA A 94 -1.71 18.61 -2.90
N LEU A 95 -2.30 17.74 -2.07
CA LEU A 95 -2.30 17.88 -0.61
C LEU A 95 -1.22 17.03 0.08
N CYS A 96 -0.66 16.03 -0.60
CA CYS A 96 0.23 15.07 0.05
C CYS A 96 1.68 15.54 0.11
N ASP A 97 2.40 15.05 1.12
CA ASP A 97 3.85 15.16 1.24
C ASP A 97 4.56 13.92 0.65
N VAL A 98 3.88 12.79 0.62
CA VAL A 98 4.34 11.56 -0.03
C VAL A 98 3.18 10.94 -0.77
N ARG A 99 3.39 10.51 -2.03
CA ARG A 99 2.42 9.73 -2.77
C ARG A 99 2.97 8.33 -3.01
N ILE A 100 2.26 7.33 -2.46
CA ILE A 100 2.60 5.91 -2.62
C ILE A 100 1.73 5.33 -3.73
N ILE A 101 2.34 4.80 -4.78
CA ILE A 101 1.63 4.25 -5.93
C ILE A 101 2.00 2.78 -6.10
N TRP A 102 0.98 1.91 -5.99
CA TRP A 102 1.07 0.50 -6.30
C TRP A 102 0.40 0.24 -7.65
N GLY A 103 1.13 -0.26 -8.61
CA GLY A 103 0.57 -0.56 -9.94
C GLY A 103 1.63 -0.68 -11.01
N GLY A 104 1.24 -1.15 -12.19
CA GLY A 104 2.10 -1.23 -13.35
C GLY A 104 2.55 0.14 -13.86
N ASP A 105 3.56 0.14 -14.71
CA ASP A 105 4.23 1.34 -15.21
C ASP A 105 3.25 2.34 -15.84
N GLU A 106 2.27 1.87 -16.60
CA GLU A 106 1.24 2.72 -17.19
C GLU A 106 0.39 3.45 -16.13
N THR A 107 -0.03 2.73 -15.09
CA THR A 107 -0.78 3.31 -13.97
C THR A 107 0.03 4.37 -13.24
N ILE A 108 1.31 4.08 -13.00
CA ILE A 108 2.24 5.03 -12.36
C ILE A 108 2.40 6.28 -13.23
N ALA A 109 2.62 6.12 -14.54
CA ALA A 109 2.75 7.22 -15.47
C ALA A 109 1.49 8.10 -15.51
N GLN A 110 0.30 7.49 -15.51
CA GLN A 110 -0.97 8.20 -15.48
C GLN A 110 -1.16 9.00 -14.20
N ILE A 111 -0.87 8.41 -13.03
CA ILE A 111 -1.02 9.09 -11.73
C ILE A 111 -0.02 10.24 -11.61
N ARG A 112 1.19 10.07 -12.15
CA ARG A 112 2.22 11.11 -12.17
C ARG A 112 1.87 12.35 -12.97
N GLN A 113 0.87 12.30 -13.84
CA GLN A 113 0.33 13.49 -14.50
C GLN A 113 -0.34 14.45 -13.52
N SER A 114 -0.79 13.96 -12.35
CA SER A 114 -1.27 14.81 -11.26
C SER A 114 -0.08 15.39 -10.50
N MET A 115 0.02 16.70 -10.47
CA MET A 115 1.11 17.40 -9.79
C MET A 115 1.06 17.17 -8.28
N ILE A 116 2.24 17.05 -7.69
CA ILE A 116 2.44 17.05 -6.24
C ILE A 116 3.18 18.32 -5.81
N PRO A 117 3.11 18.73 -4.53
CA PRO A 117 3.87 19.88 -4.04
C PRO A 117 5.38 19.72 -4.28
N PRO A 118 6.14 20.83 -4.43
CA PRO A 118 7.59 20.77 -4.76
C PRO A 118 8.45 19.99 -3.77
N ARG A 119 8.02 19.88 -2.51
CA ARG A 119 8.73 19.11 -1.47
C ARG A 119 8.23 17.69 -1.30
N ALA A 120 7.14 17.34 -1.99
CA ALA A 120 6.59 15.99 -1.99
C ALA A 120 7.36 15.09 -2.96
N PHE A 121 7.24 13.78 -2.75
CA PHE A 121 7.84 12.80 -3.65
C PHE A 121 6.96 11.57 -3.83
N ASP A 122 7.17 10.87 -4.94
CA ASP A 122 6.54 9.58 -5.24
C ASP A 122 7.39 8.42 -4.71
N MET A 123 6.72 7.48 -4.06
CA MET A 123 7.24 6.15 -3.79
C MET A 123 6.43 5.15 -4.61
N THR A 124 7.05 4.52 -5.60
CA THR A 124 6.36 3.64 -6.54
C THR A 124 6.73 2.19 -6.35
N PHE A 125 5.73 1.32 -6.41
CA PHE A 125 5.87 -0.12 -6.39
C PHE A 125 5.33 -0.65 -7.73
N ALA A 126 6.22 -0.64 -8.73
CA ALA A 126 5.93 -1.08 -10.08
C ALA A 126 5.94 -2.60 -10.19
N ASP A 127 5.43 -3.09 -11.31
CA ASP A 127 5.51 -4.51 -11.65
C ASP A 127 6.96 -4.98 -11.67
N ARG A 128 7.15 -6.22 -11.26
CA ARG A 128 8.44 -6.90 -11.26
C ARG A 128 8.31 -8.20 -12.03
N TYR A 129 9.32 -8.49 -12.82
CA TYR A 129 9.46 -9.81 -13.43
C TYR A 129 10.13 -10.74 -12.43
N SER A 130 9.51 -11.89 -12.18
CA SER A 130 10.10 -12.96 -11.39
C SER A 130 10.60 -14.04 -12.33
N LEU A 131 11.81 -14.52 -12.09
CA LEU A 131 12.42 -15.63 -12.82
C LEU A 131 12.79 -16.71 -11.81
N ALA A 132 12.41 -17.94 -12.12
CA ALA A 132 12.88 -19.12 -11.40
C ALA A 132 13.76 -19.96 -12.31
N VAL A 133 14.92 -20.34 -11.80
CA VAL A 133 15.82 -21.29 -12.47
C VAL A 133 15.82 -22.57 -11.66
N ILE A 134 15.41 -23.67 -12.27
CA ILE A 134 15.23 -24.95 -11.63
C ILE A 134 16.19 -25.96 -12.27
N ASN A 135 16.93 -26.73 -11.45
CA ASN A 135 17.68 -27.84 -11.93
C ASN A 135 16.72 -28.97 -12.34
N ALA A 136 16.70 -29.31 -13.64
CA ALA A 136 15.77 -30.29 -14.18
C ALA A 136 15.98 -31.70 -13.59
N ASP A 137 17.23 -32.14 -13.37
CA ASP A 137 17.53 -33.45 -12.79
C ASP A 137 17.01 -33.54 -11.35
N ALA A 138 17.22 -32.50 -10.55
CA ALA A 138 16.69 -32.43 -9.19
C ALA A 138 15.17 -32.46 -9.16
N LEU A 139 14.49 -31.77 -10.10
CA LEU A 139 13.04 -31.74 -10.21
C LEU A 139 12.46 -33.11 -10.61
N ILE A 140 13.09 -33.81 -11.56
CA ILE A 140 12.65 -35.14 -12.03
C ILE A 140 12.75 -36.19 -10.92
N HIS A 141 13.74 -36.05 -10.04
CA HIS A 141 13.97 -36.97 -8.93
C HIS A 141 13.17 -36.60 -7.66
N GLU A 142 12.53 -35.45 -7.63
CA GLU A 142 11.66 -35.06 -6.51
C GLU A 142 10.32 -35.79 -6.62
N LEU A 143 9.98 -36.54 -5.58
CA LEU A 143 8.81 -37.40 -5.53
C LEU A 143 7.49 -36.59 -5.25
N ASP A 144 7.60 -35.37 -4.78
CA ASP A 144 6.46 -34.53 -4.40
C ASP A 144 6.36 -33.24 -5.22
N ILE A 145 5.88 -33.39 -6.47
CA ILE A 145 5.62 -32.25 -7.37
C ILE A 145 4.58 -31.29 -6.81
N ARG A 146 3.63 -31.77 -5.98
CA ARG A 146 2.63 -30.91 -5.34
C ARG A 146 3.29 -29.93 -4.38
N LYS A 147 4.20 -30.41 -3.57
CA LYS A 147 4.95 -29.59 -2.62
C LYS A 147 5.75 -28.49 -3.32
N ILE A 148 6.36 -28.81 -4.46
CA ILE A 148 7.06 -27.82 -5.28
C ILE A 148 6.10 -26.78 -5.82
N SER A 149 4.94 -27.19 -6.38
CA SER A 149 3.95 -26.25 -6.91
C SER A 149 3.37 -25.33 -5.83
N GLU A 150 3.17 -25.83 -4.61
CA GLU A 150 2.74 -25.01 -3.46
C GLU A 150 3.77 -23.94 -3.09
N PHE A 151 5.07 -24.24 -3.15
CA PHE A 151 6.14 -23.26 -2.93
C PHE A 151 6.20 -22.17 -4.00
N PHE A 152 5.76 -22.46 -5.23
CA PHE A 152 5.70 -21.46 -6.30
C PHE A 152 4.43 -20.60 -6.26
N TYR A 153 3.36 -21.08 -5.63
CA TYR A 153 2.07 -20.43 -5.64
C TYR A 153 1.83 -19.53 -4.42
N ASN A 154 2.56 -19.72 -3.32
CA ASN A 154 2.52 -18.92 -2.10
C ASN A 154 3.68 -17.92 -2.06
#